data_140ab290ee94c66c91310c1c0b13c06c
#
_entry.id   140ab290ee94c66c91310c1c0b13c06c
#
_cell.length_a   1.000
_cell.length_b   1.000
_cell.length_c   1.000
_cell.angle_alpha   90.00
_cell.angle_beta   90.00
_cell.angle_gamma   90.00
#
_symmetry.space_group_name_H-M   'P 1'
#
loop_
_entity.id
_entity.type
_entity.pdbx_description
1 polymer ?
#
loop_
_entity_poly.entity_id
_entity_poly.type
_entity_poly.pdbx_seq_one_letter_code
_entity_poly.pdbx_strand_id
1 'polypeptide(L)'
;MNEQDTNNKIVSAFESKNFTSIDGNAKQTNKLDQKQMPQNLEAEASILGAILYDNLVLETIIDLVKEDFFYEPLHKEIFKACKILFDQGNIADPITLKGYLKDTNFSRNANIEQYLLNLQEGVLSISNDSILNYAEEIKNCHIRRALIRISEDVITKSLSPSLEMPANEQITYAEELLFNLAERDKTQNGPQSFKNTLKSASQLIDEAYK
;
A
#
# COMPACT_ATOMS: atom_id res chain seq x y z
N MET A 1 -6.17 -25.85 31.72
CA MET A 1 -5.90 -26.19 30.30
C MET A 1 -4.45 -25.80 30.08
N ASN A 2 -3.54 -26.81 29.98
CA ASN A 2 -2.10 -26.59 30.11
C ASN A 2 -1.49 -26.05 28.81
N GLU A 3 -0.50 -25.15 28.92
CA GLU A 3 0.30 -24.60 27.80
C GLU A 3 0.92 -25.71 26.91
N GLN A 4 1.17 -26.91 27.45
CA GLN A 4 1.63 -28.08 26.71
C GLN A 4 0.60 -28.61 25.71
N ASP A 5 -0.71 -28.51 25.98
CA ASP A 5 -1.77 -28.94 25.07
C ASP A 5 -1.96 -27.99 23.90
N THR A 6 -1.65 -26.71 24.08
CA THR A 6 -1.73 -25.71 23.02
C THR A 6 -0.53 -25.84 22.05
N ASN A 7 0.66 -26.08 22.59
CA ASN A 7 1.87 -26.32 21.75
C ASN A 7 1.77 -27.61 20.95
N ASN A 8 1.24 -28.71 21.53
CA ASN A 8 1.03 -29.94 20.78
C ASN A 8 -0.02 -29.80 19.66
N LYS A 9 -1.06 -28.98 19.83
CA LYS A 9 -2.03 -28.69 18.79
C LYS A 9 -1.44 -27.85 17.64
N ILE A 10 -0.55 -26.93 17.97
CA ILE A 10 0.14 -26.10 16.95
C ILE A 10 1.13 -26.98 16.16
N VAL A 11 1.91 -27.82 16.81
CA VAL A 11 2.85 -28.74 16.16
C VAL A 11 2.10 -29.77 15.28
N SER A 12 1.02 -30.36 15.76
CA SER A 12 0.21 -31.30 14.96
C SER A 12 -0.51 -30.65 13.77
N ALA A 13 -0.86 -29.37 13.85
CA ALA A 13 -1.42 -28.62 12.74
C ALA A 13 -0.38 -28.28 11.67
N PHE A 14 0.90 -28.18 12.04
CA PHE A 14 2.01 -28.01 11.10
C PHE A 14 2.40 -29.34 10.42
N GLU A 15 2.35 -30.46 11.14
CA GLU A 15 2.70 -31.77 10.60
C GLU A 15 1.62 -32.35 9.67
N SER A 16 0.35 -31.95 9.81
CA SER A 16 -0.76 -32.47 8.99
C SER A 16 -0.96 -31.76 7.63
N LYS A 17 -0.20 -30.72 7.32
CA LYS A 17 -0.17 -30.10 5.98
C LYS A 17 1.07 -30.50 5.19
N ASN A 18 1.06 -31.76 4.70
CA ASN A 18 1.85 -32.23 3.55
C ASN A 18 3.25 -31.62 3.39
N PHE A 19 4.15 -31.96 4.29
CA PHE A 19 5.56 -31.99 3.98
C PHE A 19 5.85 -33.35 3.29
N THR A 20 5.41 -33.49 2.03
CA THR A 20 5.86 -34.59 1.20
C THR A 20 7.33 -34.40 0.91
N SER A 21 8.10 -35.40 1.32
CA SER A 21 9.52 -35.58 1.13
C SER A 21 10.08 -34.93 -0.12
N ILE A 22 11.14 -34.15 0.09
CA ILE A 22 12.01 -33.63 -0.95
C ILE A 22 12.83 -34.79 -1.50
N ASP A 23 12.25 -35.55 -2.44
CA ASP A 23 13.00 -36.43 -3.33
C ASP A 23 12.46 -36.23 -4.75
N GLY A 24 13.27 -35.56 -5.56
CA GLY A 24 13.26 -35.64 -7.02
C GLY A 24 12.12 -34.94 -7.75
N ASN A 25 12.13 -33.61 -7.81
CA ASN A 25 11.96 -32.87 -9.09
C ASN A 25 12.13 -31.35 -8.90
N ALA A 26 13.21 -30.85 -9.42
CA ALA A 26 13.53 -29.41 -9.48
C ALA A 26 12.61 -28.66 -10.48
N LYS A 27 11.28 -28.81 -10.35
CA LYS A 27 10.28 -28.13 -11.20
C LYS A 27 9.13 -27.44 -10.47
N GLN A 28 9.18 -27.31 -9.13
CA GLN A 28 8.11 -26.64 -8.37
C GLN A 28 8.49 -25.28 -7.76
N THR A 29 9.69 -24.77 -7.98
CA THR A 29 10.12 -23.45 -7.48
C THR A 29 9.55 -22.26 -8.27
N ASN A 30 8.84 -22.49 -9.38
CA ASN A 30 8.38 -21.41 -10.27
C ASN A 30 6.89 -21.04 -10.12
N LYS A 31 6.21 -21.44 -9.04
CA LYS A 31 4.79 -21.08 -8.88
C LYS A 31 4.58 -19.71 -8.23
N LEU A 32 5.57 -19.16 -7.54
CA LEU A 32 5.54 -17.79 -6.99
C LEU A 32 5.90 -16.75 -8.07
N ASP A 33 6.84 -17.08 -8.97
CA ASP A 33 7.30 -16.19 -10.04
C ASP A 33 6.23 -15.86 -11.10
N GLN A 34 5.11 -16.61 -11.16
CA GLN A 34 4.00 -16.34 -12.08
C GLN A 34 2.81 -15.63 -11.42
N LYS A 35 2.83 -15.39 -10.11
CA LYS A 35 1.77 -14.59 -9.47
C LYS A 35 2.06 -13.12 -9.66
N GLN A 36 1.18 -12.47 -10.41
CA GLN A 36 1.17 -11.03 -10.55
C GLN A 36 1.10 -10.38 -9.17
N MET A 37 1.97 -9.39 -8.90
CA MET A 37 1.95 -8.64 -7.65
C MET A 37 0.59 -7.96 -7.45
N PRO A 38 0.08 -7.87 -6.22
CA PRO A 38 -1.17 -7.17 -5.91
C PRO A 38 -1.15 -5.74 -6.43
N GLN A 39 -2.07 -5.42 -7.33
CA GLN A 39 -2.20 -4.11 -7.98
C GLN A 39 -3.65 -3.87 -8.40
N ASN A 40 -4.02 -2.61 -8.50
CA ASN A 40 -5.29 -2.18 -9.08
C ASN A 40 -5.04 -0.91 -9.90
N LEU A 41 -4.63 -1.08 -11.15
CA LEU A 41 -4.28 0.02 -12.04
C LEU A 41 -5.49 0.90 -12.39
N GLU A 42 -6.70 0.34 -12.38
CA GLU A 42 -7.93 1.10 -12.60
C GLU A 42 -8.21 2.06 -11.43
N ALA A 43 -8.03 1.60 -10.19
CA ALA A 43 -8.15 2.45 -9.01
C ALA A 43 -7.10 3.55 -9.00
N GLU A 44 -5.85 3.22 -9.36
CA GLU A 44 -4.76 4.20 -9.50
C GLU A 44 -5.08 5.27 -10.54
N ALA A 45 -5.48 4.85 -11.76
CA ALA A 45 -5.86 5.75 -12.83
C ALA A 45 -7.07 6.62 -12.46
N SER A 46 -8.07 6.03 -11.79
CA SER A 46 -9.28 6.75 -11.37
C SER A 46 -8.99 7.84 -10.33
N ILE A 47 -8.11 7.56 -9.35
CA ILE A 47 -7.67 8.58 -8.37
C ILE A 47 -6.91 9.69 -9.06
N LEU A 48 -5.94 9.38 -9.91
CA LEU A 48 -5.17 10.39 -10.63
C LEU A 48 -6.06 11.25 -11.52
N GLY A 49 -6.98 10.63 -12.25
CA GLY A 49 -7.97 11.34 -13.05
C GLY A 49 -8.85 12.26 -12.21
N ALA A 50 -9.31 11.80 -11.04
CA ALA A 50 -10.11 12.61 -10.12
C ALA A 50 -9.34 13.84 -9.61
N ILE A 51 -8.05 13.69 -9.26
CA ILE A 51 -7.18 14.81 -8.87
C ILE A 51 -7.02 15.81 -10.02
N LEU A 52 -6.82 15.34 -11.25
CA LEU A 52 -6.67 16.19 -12.43
C LEU A 52 -7.96 16.91 -12.82
N TYR A 53 -9.11 16.32 -12.49
CA TYR A 53 -10.42 16.93 -12.71
C TYR A 53 -10.76 17.95 -11.63
N ASP A 54 -10.52 17.60 -10.35
CA ASP A 54 -10.75 18.45 -9.19
C ASP A 54 -9.61 18.26 -8.16
N ASN A 55 -8.75 19.26 -8.06
CA ASN A 55 -7.59 19.20 -7.15
C ASN A 55 -7.98 19.11 -5.67
N LEU A 56 -9.21 19.45 -5.28
CA LEU A 56 -9.69 19.28 -3.90
C LEU A 56 -9.77 17.80 -3.48
N VAL A 57 -9.83 16.89 -4.44
CA VAL A 57 -9.73 15.44 -4.18
C VAL A 57 -8.44 15.09 -3.47
N LEU A 58 -7.34 15.78 -3.79
CA LEU A 58 -6.05 15.53 -3.15
C LEU A 58 -6.10 15.80 -1.64
N GLU A 59 -6.80 16.85 -1.18
CA GLU A 59 -7.00 17.12 0.24
C GLU A 59 -7.69 15.96 0.97
N THR A 60 -8.61 15.29 0.29
CA THR A 60 -9.37 14.17 0.85
C THR A 60 -8.51 12.92 1.04
N ILE A 61 -7.53 12.69 0.16
CA ILE A 61 -6.78 11.43 0.12
C ILE A 61 -5.31 11.56 0.53
N ILE A 62 -4.78 12.78 0.72
CA ILE A 62 -3.34 13.01 0.98
C ILE A 62 -2.83 12.28 2.23
N ASP A 63 -3.70 12.11 3.22
CA ASP A 63 -3.40 11.36 4.44
C ASP A 63 -3.58 9.84 4.28
N LEU A 64 -4.29 9.39 3.24
CA LEU A 64 -4.61 7.98 3.02
C LEU A 64 -3.65 7.31 2.04
N VAL A 65 -3.15 8.06 1.04
CA VAL A 65 -2.35 7.54 -0.06
C VAL A 65 -1.01 8.27 -0.14
N LYS A 66 0.06 7.50 -0.35
CA LYS A 66 1.40 8.02 -0.61
C LYS A 66 1.86 7.60 -2.00
N GLU A 67 2.85 8.30 -2.54
CA GLU A 67 3.43 8.01 -3.84
C GLU A 67 3.92 6.54 -3.94
N ASP A 68 4.48 5.99 -2.86
CA ASP A 68 4.98 4.60 -2.82
C ASP A 68 3.88 3.53 -2.84
N PHE A 69 2.61 3.92 -2.67
CA PHE A 69 1.49 3.00 -2.70
C PHE A 69 1.09 2.61 -4.13
N PHE A 70 1.40 3.45 -5.10
CA PHE A 70 1.16 3.17 -6.50
C PHE A 70 2.06 2.04 -7.01
N TYR A 71 1.50 1.15 -7.80
CA TYR A 71 2.25 0.07 -8.45
C TYR A 71 2.91 0.53 -9.74
N GLU A 72 2.15 1.27 -10.58
CA GLU A 72 2.64 1.77 -11.85
C GLU A 72 3.62 2.93 -11.63
N PRO A 73 4.88 2.81 -12.09
CA PRO A 73 5.88 3.86 -11.88
C PRO A 73 5.48 5.23 -12.41
N LEU A 74 4.75 5.28 -13.53
CA LEU A 74 4.25 6.53 -14.07
C LEU A 74 3.19 7.17 -13.16
N HIS A 75 2.28 6.37 -12.59
CA HIS A 75 1.27 6.85 -11.64
C HIS A 75 1.90 7.44 -10.38
N LYS A 76 2.95 6.78 -9.87
CA LYS A 76 3.75 7.28 -8.74
C LYS A 76 4.32 8.67 -9.01
N GLU A 77 4.94 8.88 -10.18
CA GLU A 77 5.51 10.17 -10.55
C GLU A 77 4.43 11.25 -10.78
N ILE A 78 3.28 10.88 -11.39
CA ILE A 78 2.14 11.79 -11.55
C ILE A 78 1.62 12.23 -10.19
N PHE A 79 1.36 11.29 -9.26
CA PHE A 79 0.86 11.62 -7.91
C PHE A 79 1.84 12.53 -7.16
N LYS A 80 3.13 12.22 -7.22
CA LYS A 80 4.19 13.04 -6.62
C LYS A 80 4.19 14.46 -7.17
N ALA A 81 4.08 14.61 -8.49
CA ALA A 81 4.03 15.92 -9.14
C ALA A 81 2.76 16.69 -8.76
N CYS A 82 1.58 16.03 -8.69
CA CYS A 82 0.33 16.62 -8.20
C CYS A 82 0.50 17.16 -6.77
N LYS A 83 1.13 16.37 -5.90
CA LYS A 83 1.37 16.77 -4.51
C LYS A 83 2.30 17.99 -4.42
N ILE A 84 3.40 18.01 -5.18
CA ILE A 84 4.33 19.15 -5.21
C ILE A 84 3.61 20.42 -5.68
N LEU A 85 2.80 20.35 -6.72
CA LEU A 85 2.03 21.49 -7.22
C LEU A 85 1.03 21.98 -6.17
N PHE A 86 0.32 21.06 -5.55
CA PHE A 86 -0.65 21.36 -4.49
C PHE A 86 0.01 22.06 -3.30
N ASP A 87 1.15 21.55 -2.81
CA ASP A 87 1.91 22.13 -1.70
C ASP A 87 2.42 23.54 -2.03
N GLN A 88 2.63 23.86 -3.31
CA GLN A 88 3.00 25.18 -3.82
C GLN A 88 1.79 26.11 -4.06
N GLY A 89 0.56 25.64 -3.84
CA GLY A 89 -0.66 26.38 -4.16
C GLY A 89 -0.96 26.50 -5.66
N ASN A 90 -0.35 25.63 -6.47
CA ASN A 90 -0.54 25.59 -7.92
C ASN A 90 -1.56 24.49 -8.30
N ILE A 91 -2.20 24.69 -9.46
CA ILE A 91 -3.16 23.72 -9.99
C ILE A 91 -2.39 22.60 -10.70
N ALA A 92 -2.71 21.35 -10.32
CA ALA A 92 -2.26 20.15 -11.02
C ALA A 92 -3.24 19.85 -12.17
N ASP A 93 -2.84 20.17 -13.40
CA ASP A 93 -3.57 19.85 -14.61
C ASP A 93 -2.63 19.20 -15.65
N PRO A 94 -3.15 18.64 -16.77
CA PRO A 94 -2.31 17.98 -17.77
C PRO A 94 -1.20 18.88 -18.35
N ILE A 95 -1.41 20.20 -18.42
CA ILE A 95 -0.45 21.15 -18.99
C ILE A 95 0.69 21.41 -18.01
N THR A 96 0.37 21.71 -16.75
CA THR A 96 1.35 21.97 -15.69
C THR A 96 2.18 20.72 -15.38
N LEU A 97 1.54 19.54 -15.28
CA LEU A 97 2.22 18.26 -15.05
C LEU A 97 3.18 17.86 -16.17
N LYS A 98 2.84 18.16 -17.41
CA LYS A 98 3.77 17.92 -18.55
C LYS A 98 5.11 18.59 -18.34
N GLY A 99 5.14 19.79 -17.72
CA GLY A 99 6.37 20.49 -17.36
C GLY A 99 7.21 19.73 -16.34
N TYR A 100 6.57 19.22 -15.28
CA TYR A 100 7.23 18.46 -14.21
C TYR A 100 7.70 17.07 -14.63
N LEU A 101 6.99 16.43 -15.56
CA LEU A 101 7.30 15.06 -16.03
C LEU A 101 8.34 15.03 -17.16
N LYS A 102 8.74 16.17 -17.73
CA LYS A 102 9.69 16.25 -18.86
C LYS A 102 11.04 15.60 -18.59
N ASP A 103 11.52 15.69 -17.36
CA ASP A 103 12.85 15.19 -16.97
C ASP A 103 12.81 13.73 -16.46
N THR A 104 11.64 13.11 -16.45
CA THR A 104 11.49 11.71 -16.04
C THR A 104 11.78 10.78 -17.22
N ASN A 105 12.16 9.52 -16.92
CA ASN A 105 12.37 8.49 -17.94
C ASN A 105 11.12 8.19 -18.79
N PHE A 106 9.95 8.65 -18.34
CA PHE A 106 8.65 8.48 -19.00
C PHE A 106 8.38 9.54 -20.08
N SER A 107 9.07 10.68 -20.04
CA SER A 107 8.88 11.76 -21.03
C SER A 107 9.34 11.38 -22.46
N ARG A 108 10.13 10.30 -22.58
CA ARG A 108 10.54 9.76 -23.89
C ARG A 108 9.43 8.97 -24.58
N ASN A 109 8.37 8.59 -23.86
CA ASN A 109 7.17 7.99 -24.45
C ASN A 109 6.32 9.11 -25.06
N ALA A 110 6.15 9.10 -26.35
CA ALA A 110 5.62 10.17 -27.22
C ALA A 110 4.21 10.69 -26.89
N ASN A 111 3.60 10.33 -25.73
CA ASN A 111 2.18 10.65 -25.49
C ASN A 111 1.77 10.87 -24.03
N ILE A 112 2.68 11.40 -23.18
CA ILE A 112 2.33 11.68 -21.76
C ILE A 112 1.14 12.65 -21.65
N GLU A 113 1.08 13.67 -22.52
CA GLU A 113 -0.03 14.63 -22.53
C GLU A 113 -1.37 13.97 -22.83
N GLN A 114 -1.41 13.12 -23.85
CA GLN A 114 -2.63 12.37 -24.17
C GLN A 114 -3.01 11.42 -23.04
N TYR A 115 -2.05 10.83 -22.38
CA TYR A 115 -2.31 9.96 -21.22
C TYR A 115 -2.94 10.74 -20.08
N LEU A 116 -2.42 11.91 -19.73
CA LEU A 116 -2.97 12.77 -18.68
C LEU A 116 -4.38 13.26 -19.03
N LEU A 117 -4.63 13.62 -20.29
CA LEU A 117 -5.97 13.98 -20.77
C LEU A 117 -6.94 12.79 -20.66
N ASN A 118 -6.52 11.60 -21.05
CA ASN A 118 -7.35 10.39 -20.95
C ASN A 118 -7.68 10.06 -19.48
N LEU A 119 -6.73 10.26 -18.54
CA LEU A 119 -7.00 10.11 -17.10
C LEU A 119 -8.09 11.07 -16.63
N GLN A 120 -8.00 12.34 -17.02
CA GLN A 120 -8.96 13.37 -16.65
C GLN A 120 -10.35 13.12 -17.26
N GLU A 121 -10.42 12.75 -18.53
CA GLU A 121 -11.69 12.47 -19.24
C GLU A 121 -12.38 11.20 -18.72
N GLY A 122 -11.62 10.21 -18.25
CA GLY A 122 -12.16 8.95 -17.74
C GLY A 122 -12.97 9.08 -16.45
N VAL A 123 -12.99 10.27 -15.81
CA VAL A 123 -13.47 10.47 -14.44
C VAL A 123 -14.75 11.34 -14.35
N LEU A 124 -15.55 11.43 -15.41
CA LEU A 124 -16.70 12.34 -15.50
C LEU A 124 -17.78 12.20 -14.41
N SER A 125 -17.72 11.20 -13.50
CA SER A 125 -18.75 11.00 -12.45
C SER A 125 -18.26 10.10 -11.30
N ILE A 126 -17.12 10.38 -10.66
CA ILE A 126 -16.71 9.62 -9.48
C ILE A 126 -17.23 10.31 -8.22
N SER A 127 -17.97 9.58 -7.37
CA SER A 127 -18.39 10.06 -6.06
C SER A 127 -17.22 10.09 -5.06
N ASN A 128 -17.31 10.95 -4.04
CA ASN A 128 -16.31 11.00 -2.96
C ASN A 128 -16.15 9.65 -2.25
N ASP A 129 -17.23 8.89 -2.08
CA ASP A 129 -17.17 7.55 -1.48
C ASP A 129 -16.36 6.57 -2.35
N SER A 130 -16.49 6.67 -3.67
CA SER A 130 -15.69 5.86 -4.60
C SER A 130 -14.21 6.22 -4.54
N ILE A 131 -13.87 7.50 -4.40
CA ILE A 131 -12.49 7.98 -4.25
C ILE A 131 -11.85 7.40 -2.99
N LEU A 132 -12.54 7.43 -1.86
CA LEU A 132 -12.05 6.85 -0.60
C LEU A 132 -11.86 5.34 -0.72
N ASN A 133 -12.80 4.62 -1.35
CA ASN A 133 -12.69 3.18 -1.58
C ASN A 133 -11.48 2.84 -2.49
N TYR A 134 -11.23 3.61 -3.54
CA TYR A 134 -10.05 3.42 -4.40
C TYR A 134 -8.75 3.72 -3.66
N ALA A 135 -8.72 4.76 -2.84
CA ALA A 135 -7.58 5.09 -2.00
C ALA A 135 -7.24 3.95 -1.03
N GLU A 136 -8.26 3.36 -0.40
CA GLU A 136 -8.11 2.21 0.49
C GLU A 136 -7.64 0.96 -0.26
N GLU A 137 -8.16 0.71 -1.47
CA GLU A 137 -7.73 -0.43 -2.30
C GLU A 137 -6.25 -0.30 -2.73
N ILE A 138 -5.79 0.90 -3.14
CA ILE A 138 -4.38 1.16 -3.46
C ILE A 138 -3.51 0.89 -2.23
N LYS A 139 -3.91 1.37 -1.05
CA LYS A 139 -3.23 1.11 0.22
C LYS A 139 -3.18 -0.38 0.54
N ASN A 140 -4.29 -1.10 0.40
CA ASN A 140 -4.37 -2.54 0.63
C ASN A 140 -3.45 -3.32 -0.32
N CYS A 141 -3.38 -2.95 -1.59
CA CYS A 141 -2.44 -3.53 -2.55
C CYS A 141 -0.99 -3.27 -2.14
N HIS A 142 -0.65 -2.07 -1.66
CA HIS A 142 0.68 -1.74 -1.15
C HIS A 142 1.06 -2.62 0.07
N ILE A 143 0.16 -2.74 1.06
CA ILE A 143 0.39 -3.57 2.25
C ILE A 143 0.62 -5.03 1.87
N ARG A 144 -0.19 -5.58 0.95
CA ARG A 144 0.00 -6.95 0.45
C ARG A 144 1.35 -7.14 -0.24
N ARG A 145 1.80 -6.18 -1.04
CA ARG A 145 3.15 -6.20 -1.66
C ARG A 145 4.25 -6.15 -0.60
N ALA A 146 4.09 -5.33 0.45
CA ALA A 146 5.03 -5.26 1.55
C ALA A 146 5.11 -6.59 2.31
N LEU A 147 3.98 -7.23 2.59
CA LEU A 147 3.92 -8.57 3.23
C LEU A 147 4.63 -9.64 2.37
N ILE A 148 4.44 -9.61 1.05
CA ILE A 148 5.13 -10.53 0.14
C ILE A 148 6.64 -10.34 0.25
N ARG A 149 7.13 -9.08 0.17
CA ARG A 149 8.58 -8.77 0.27
C ARG A 149 9.18 -9.20 1.61
N ILE A 150 8.48 -8.95 2.72
CA ILE A 150 8.90 -9.39 4.05
C ILE A 150 9.00 -10.92 4.08
N SER A 151 8.01 -11.61 3.55
CA SER A 151 7.98 -13.08 3.51
C SER A 151 9.13 -13.65 2.66
N GLU A 152 9.42 -13.07 1.50
CA GLU A 152 10.54 -13.45 0.64
C GLU A 152 11.89 -13.24 1.33
N ASP A 153 12.07 -12.13 2.04
CA ASP A 153 13.27 -11.84 2.80
C ASP A 153 13.47 -12.83 3.96
N VAL A 154 12.41 -13.12 4.72
CA VAL A 154 12.43 -14.12 5.80
C VAL A 154 12.75 -15.52 5.25
N ILE A 155 12.13 -15.93 4.13
CA ILE A 155 12.43 -17.20 3.47
C ILE A 155 13.90 -17.27 3.06
N THR A 156 14.39 -16.23 2.39
CA THR A 156 15.77 -16.17 1.90
C THR A 156 16.78 -16.30 3.04
N LYS A 157 16.57 -15.59 4.15
CA LYS A 157 17.42 -15.65 5.34
C LYS A 157 17.35 -17.02 6.03
N SER A 158 16.17 -17.62 6.06
CA SER A 158 15.98 -18.95 6.69
C SER A 158 16.62 -20.08 5.89
N LEU A 159 16.66 -19.98 4.56
CA LEU A 159 17.30 -20.96 3.68
C LEU A 159 18.84 -20.81 3.65
N SER A 160 19.37 -19.65 4.02
CA SER A 160 20.81 -19.36 4.03
C SER A 160 21.27 -19.10 5.47
N PRO A 161 21.42 -20.15 6.31
CA PRO A 161 21.79 -19.97 7.69
C PRO A 161 23.20 -19.35 7.78
N SER A 162 23.28 -18.17 8.38
CA SER A 162 24.54 -17.51 8.69
C SER A 162 24.83 -17.67 10.17
N LEU A 163 26.13 -17.78 10.53
CA LEU A 163 26.55 -17.78 11.92
C LEU A 163 26.26 -16.45 12.60
N GLU A 164 26.05 -15.38 11.80
CA GLU A 164 25.78 -14.03 12.28
C GLU A 164 24.32 -13.80 12.68
N MET A 165 23.39 -14.69 12.26
CA MET A 165 21.97 -14.56 12.58
C MET A 165 21.37 -15.92 12.99
N PRO A 166 21.46 -16.30 14.26
CA PRO A 166 20.83 -17.52 14.76
C PRO A 166 19.31 -17.48 14.64
N ALA A 167 18.66 -18.65 14.63
CA ALA A 167 17.23 -18.79 14.35
C ALA A 167 16.33 -17.92 15.25
N ASN A 168 16.71 -17.75 16.51
CA ASN A 168 15.94 -16.88 17.42
C ASN A 168 16.01 -15.39 17.01
N GLU A 169 17.15 -14.94 16.50
CA GLU A 169 17.28 -13.57 16.00
C GLU A 169 16.50 -13.36 14.68
N GLN A 170 16.35 -14.41 13.88
CA GLN A 170 15.50 -14.35 12.68
C GLN A 170 14.02 -14.14 13.03
N ILE A 171 13.55 -14.73 14.12
CA ILE A 171 12.18 -14.51 14.63
C ILE A 171 12.01 -13.04 15.01
N THR A 172 12.91 -12.51 15.85
CA THR A 172 12.87 -11.10 16.27
C THR A 172 12.93 -10.14 15.09
N TYR A 173 13.75 -10.45 14.10
CA TYR A 173 13.85 -9.68 12.86
C TYR A 173 12.51 -9.67 12.08
N ALA A 174 11.86 -10.83 11.93
CA ALA A 174 10.57 -10.93 11.25
C ALA A 174 9.47 -10.16 12.01
N GLU A 175 9.45 -10.27 13.34
CA GLU A 175 8.54 -9.52 14.21
C GLU A 175 8.73 -8.00 14.05
N GLU A 176 9.97 -7.53 14.02
CA GLU A 176 10.28 -6.11 13.83
C GLU A 176 9.79 -5.58 12.47
N LEU A 177 9.99 -6.34 11.39
CA LEU A 177 9.52 -5.95 10.06
C LEU A 177 7.99 -5.86 9.99
N LEU A 178 7.28 -6.83 10.58
CA LEU A 178 5.82 -6.84 10.63
C LEU A 178 5.28 -5.73 11.54
N PHE A 179 5.93 -5.50 12.69
CA PHE A 179 5.57 -4.41 13.59
C PHE A 179 5.73 -3.05 12.91
N ASN A 180 6.86 -2.83 12.23
CA ASN A 180 7.13 -1.59 11.50
C ASN A 180 6.12 -1.36 10.36
N LEU A 181 5.68 -2.42 9.67
CA LEU A 181 4.62 -2.31 8.67
C LEU A 181 3.29 -1.90 9.31
N ALA A 182 2.91 -2.52 10.43
CA ALA A 182 1.68 -2.23 11.14
C ALA A 182 1.66 -0.83 11.76
N GLU A 183 2.79 -0.36 12.31
CA GLU A 183 2.90 0.99 12.89
C GLU A 183 2.83 2.10 11.84
N ARG A 184 3.44 1.88 10.66
CA ARG A 184 3.33 2.82 9.54
C ARG A 184 1.88 3.01 9.08
N ASP A 185 1.05 1.98 9.22
CA ASP A 185 -0.37 2.06 8.91
C ASP A 185 -1.16 2.80 10.00
N LYS A 186 -0.85 2.61 11.27
CA LYS A 186 -1.52 3.27 12.41
C LYS A 186 -1.21 4.77 12.50
N THR A 187 0.01 5.19 12.22
CA THR A 187 0.37 6.62 12.24
C THR A 187 -0.39 7.44 11.22
N GLN A 188 -0.95 6.82 10.18
CA GLN A 188 -1.83 7.48 9.23
C GLN A 188 -3.26 7.68 9.76
N ASN A 189 -3.68 6.89 10.74
CA ASN A 189 -4.99 7.03 11.40
C ASN A 189 -4.95 7.94 12.65
N GLY A 190 -3.77 8.43 13.06
CA GLY A 190 -3.56 9.17 14.30
C GLY A 190 -4.36 10.48 14.42
N PRO A 191 -4.30 11.42 13.46
CA PRO A 191 -5.05 12.69 13.55
C PRO A 191 -6.56 12.52 13.42
N GLN A 192 -7.02 11.57 12.61
CA GLN A 192 -8.45 11.28 12.48
C GLN A 192 -9.03 10.60 13.72
N SER A 193 -8.28 9.69 14.33
CA SER A 193 -8.66 9.07 15.60
C SER A 193 -8.82 10.13 16.71
N PHE A 194 -7.91 11.09 16.80
CA PHE A 194 -7.99 12.19 17.77
C PHE A 194 -9.19 13.11 17.49
N LYS A 195 -9.43 13.47 16.23
CA LYS A 195 -10.57 14.29 15.82
C LYS A 195 -11.90 13.60 16.09
N ASN A 196 -11.99 12.30 15.85
CA ASN A 196 -13.18 11.50 16.15
C ASN A 196 -13.37 11.33 17.67
N THR A 197 -12.29 11.14 18.43
CA THR A 197 -12.32 11.08 19.90
C THR A 197 -12.75 12.43 20.50
N LEU A 198 -12.26 13.54 19.97
CA LEU A 198 -12.68 14.88 20.36
C LEU A 198 -14.16 15.13 20.07
N LYS A 199 -14.65 14.70 18.90
CA LYS A 199 -16.06 14.83 18.51
C LYS A 199 -16.98 13.98 19.41
N SER A 200 -16.58 12.76 19.74
CA SER A 200 -17.28 11.89 20.67
C SER A 200 -17.26 12.45 22.10
N ALA A 201 -16.14 13.00 22.55
CA ALA A 201 -16.02 13.65 23.84
C ALA A 201 -16.91 14.92 23.95
N SER A 202 -16.94 15.73 22.87
CA SER A 202 -17.83 16.89 22.79
C SER A 202 -19.31 16.49 22.85
N GLN A 203 -19.71 15.42 22.16
CA GLN A 203 -21.07 14.90 22.21
C GLN A 203 -21.46 14.41 23.60
N LEU A 204 -20.56 13.68 24.28
CA LEU A 204 -20.79 13.22 25.66
C LEU A 204 -20.91 14.37 26.65
N ILE A 205 -20.16 15.45 26.47
CA ILE A 205 -20.25 16.66 27.29
C ILE A 205 -21.61 17.35 27.05
N ASP A 206 -22.04 17.50 25.79
CA ASP A 206 -23.32 18.10 25.45
C ASP A 206 -24.54 17.28 25.97
N GLU A 207 -24.41 15.96 26.03
CA GLU A 207 -25.43 15.08 26.64
C GLU A 207 -25.45 15.15 28.16
N ALA A 208 -24.30 15.35 28.81
CA ALA A 208 -24.20 15.45 30.26
C ALA A 208 -24.70 16.80 30.83
N TYR A 209 -24.82 17.82 29.98
CA TYR A 209 -25.33 19.16 30.35
C TYR A 209 -26.78 19.42 29.96
N LYS A 210 -27.49 18.41 29.47
CA LYS A 210 -28.94 18.42 29.25
C LYS A 210 -29.69 17.76 30.38
#